data_4d42ddff45e7c6b9c1957c27fd0cf9ba
#
_entry.id   4d42ddff45e7c6b9c1957c27fd0cf9ba
#
_cell.length_a   1.000
_cell.length_b   1.000
_cell.length_c   1.000
_cell.angle_alpha   90.00
_cell.angle_beta   90.00
_cell.angle_gamma   90.00
#
_symmetry.space_group_name_H-M   'P 1'
#
loop_
_entity.id
_entity.type
_entity.pdbx_description
1 polymer ?
#
loop_
_entity_poly.entity_id
_entity_poly.type
_entity_poly.pdbx_seq_one_letter_code
_entity_poly.pdbx_strand_id
1 'polypeptide(L)'
;MPTARRNGERTKRVAKVELLRIEAQRNPLAVLRYEPRRPRRVCVVAGHGYSSSKQNLDFLCSFLASHGLGVYSFDFPGHKLGASGGDLRGVDDCIEAMFRVVAFVRERSDDVIYTLGHSMGGMTAIFTAALDPNIRGAVAIATGYGRPTSLEALRKVGVTDFRSSYVVGVTLPELVAGVEARYDELLPRLAGRPVLYIAASRDAMVSPRSVRELYGRAPEPKTLATIESDHTYAAEHARATVLEWFDERHPALQRSEARSE
;
A
#
# COMPACT_ATOMS: atom_id res chain seq x y z
N MET A 1 10.37 -54.03 -7.08
CA MET A 1 9.73 -52.89 -7.79
C MET A 1 9.54 -51.80 -6.78
N PRO A 2 10.31 -50.70 -6.80
CA PRO A 2 10.09 -49.58 -5.87
C PRO A 2 8.93 -48.70 -6.39
N THR A 3 7.93 -48.51 -5.55
CA THR A 3 6.78 -47.65 -5.77
C THR A 3 7.23 -46.18 -5.87
N ALA A 4 6.97 -45.57 -7.01
CA ALA A 4 7.18 -44.17 -7.29
C ALA A 4 6.41 -43.34 -6.24
N ARG A 5 7.14 -42.58 -5.41
CA ARG A 5 6.57 -41.51 -4.58
C ARG A 5 5.98 -40.46 -5.52
N ARG A 6 4.65 -40.31 -5.48
CA ARG A 6 3.95 -39.18 -6.11
C ARG A 6 4.55 -37.90 -5.53
N ASN A 7 5.27 -37.14 -6.34
CA ASN A 7 5.63 -35.76 -6.04
C ASN A 7 4.33 -35.02 -5.78
N GLY A 8 4.09 -34.67 -4.49
CA GLY A 8 2.99 -33.80 -4.11
C GLY A 8 3.12 -32.48 -4.86
N GLU A 9 2.17 -32.18 -5.75
CA GLU A 9 2.03 -30.87 -6.36
C GLU A 9 2.05 -29.84 -5.24
N ARG A 10 3.11 -29.02 -5.20
CA ARG A 10 3.16 -27.81 -4.37
C ARG A 10 1.99 -26.93 -4.80
N THR A 11 0.89 -27.01 -4.08
CA THR A 11 -0.31 -26.22 -4.39
C THR A 11 0.05 -24.75 -4.36
N LYS A 12 -0.01 -24.10 -5.52
CA LYS A 12 0.18 -22.65 -5.63
C LYS A 12 -0.76 -21.95 -4.65
N ARG A 13 -0.25 -21.05 -3.81
CA ARG A 13 -1.03 -20.32 -2.80
C ARG A 13 -1.80 -19.16 -3.40
N VAL A 14 -1.28 -18.54 -4.46
CA VAL A 14 -1.96 -17.51 -5.25
C VAL A 14 -2.65 -18.20 -6.42
N ALA A 15 -3.92 -17.90 -6.63
CA ALA A 15 -4.70 -18.50 -7.70
C ALA A 15 -4.34 -17.89 -9.06
N LYS A 16 -4.25 -16.57 -9.12
CA LYS A 16 -4.02 -15.83 -10.36
C LYS A 16 -3.38 -14.47 -10.10
N VAL A 17 -2.52 -14.03 -11.02
CA VAL A 17 -2.08 -12.64 -11.11
C VAL A 17 -2.53 -12.12 -12.47
N GLU A 18 -3.23 -11.00 -12.50
CA GLU A 18 -3.76 -10.38 -13.71
C GLU A 18 -3.27 -8.95 -13.84
N LEU A 19 -2.87 -8.58 -15.05
CA LEU A 19 -2.70 -7.17 -15.41
C LEU A 19 -4.03 -6.64 -15.90
N LEU A 20 -4.55 -5.63 -15.23
CA LEU A 20 -5.80 -4.96 -15.54
C LEU A 20 -5.54 -3.50 -15.94
N ARG A 21 -6.48 -2.92 -16.68
CA ARG A 21 -6.49 -1.51 -17.01
C ARG A 21 -7.81 -0.89 -16.58
N ILE A 22 -7.73 0.22 -15.86
CA ILE A 22 -8.89 1.02 -15.51
C ILE A 22 -8.86 2.25 -16.42
N GLU A 23 -9.76 2.25 -17.40
CA GLU A 23 -9.81 3.30 -18.40
C GLU A 23 -10.37 4.61 -17.83
N ALA A 24 -9.84 5.74 -18.33
CA ALA A 24 -10.36 7.07 -18.09
C ALA A 24 -9.87 7.99 -19.20
N GLN A 25 -10.58 9.10 -19.42
CA GLN A 25 -10.17 10.14 -20.38
C GLN A 25 -8.80 10.70 -20.00
N ARG A 26 -8.54 10.88 -18.69
CA ARG A 26 -7.27 11.30 -18.14
C ARG A 26 -6.74 10.25 -17.17
N ASN A 27 -5.45 10.01 -17.18
CA ASN A 27 -4.76 9.13 -16.24
C ASN A 27 -5.32 7.70 -16.21
N PRO A 28 -5.32 6.92 -17.30
CA PRO A 28 -5.67 5.51 -17.25
C PRO A 28 -4.70 4.77 -16.32
N LEU A 29 -5.21 3.83 -15.51
CA LEU A 29 -4.43 3.14 -14.49
C LEU A 29 -4.11 1.71 -14.92
N ALA A 30 -2.85 1.30 -14.73
CA ALA A 30 -2.42 -0.08 -14.82
C ALA A 30 -2.41 -0.71 -13.43
N VAL A 31 -3.08 -1.84 -13.28
CA VAL A 31 -3.33 -2.52 -12.00
C VAL A 31 -2.89 -3.97 -12.09
N LEU A 32 -2.16 -4.46 -11.08
CA LEU A 32 -1.95 -5.89 -10.85
C LEU A 32 -2.95 -6.38 -9.81
N ARG A 33 -3.80 -7.33 -10.19
CA ARG A 33 -4.69 -8.05 -9.29
C ARG A 33 -4.03 -9.36 -8.88
N TYR A 34 -3.89 -9.57 -7.59
CA TYR A 34 -3.44 -10.83 -6.99
C TYR A 34 -4.65 -11.52 -6.37
N GLU A 35 -5.11 -12.59 -6.97
CA GLU A 35 -6.26 -13.36 -6.53
C GLU A 35 -5.81 -14.49 -5.59
N PRO A 36 -6.31 -14.56 -4.35
CA PRO A 36 -6.00 -15.63 -3.43
C PRO A 36 -6.75 -16.92 -3.80
N ARG A 37 -6.12 -18.07 -3.63
CA ARG A 37 -6.77 -19.35 -3.84
C ARG A 37 -7.87 -19.66 -2.80
N ARG A 38 -7.74 -19.10 -1.60
CA ARG A 38 -8.71 -19.23 -0.50
C ARG A 38 -8.95 -17.83 0.07
N PRO A 39 -9.95 -17.12 -0.43
CA PRO A 39 -10.20 -15.74 -0.04
C PRO A 39 -10.73 -15.64 1.41
N ARG A 40 -10.26 -14.63 2.13
CA ARG A 40 -10.75 -14.23 3.45
C ARG A 40 -11.86 -13.18 3.39
N ARG A 41 -12.34 -12.84 2.23
CA ARG A 41 -13.31 -11.75 1.99
C ARG A 41 -12.76 -10.38 2.40
N VAL A 42 -11.48 -10.17 2.16
CA VAL A 42 -10.76 -8.91 2.38
C VAL A 42 -9.96 -8.56 1.14
N CYS A 43 -10.13 -7.34 0.65
CA CYS A 43 -9.36 -6.75 -0.43
C CYS A 43 -8.47 -5.61 0.08
N VAL A 44 -7.26 -5.54 -0.44
CA VAL A 44 -6.27 -4.50 -0.16
C VAL A 44 -5.95 -3.75 -1.45
N VAL A 45 -6.17 -2.42 -1.45
CA VAL A 45 -5.74 -1.54 -2.56
C VAL A 45 -4.41 -0.92 -2.18
N ALA A 46 -3.36 -1.21 -2.95
CA ALA A 46 -1.97 -0.92 -2.60
C ALA A 46 -1.32 0.11 -3.54
N GLY A 47 -0.79 1.20 -2.98
CA GLY A 47 -0.10 2.28 -3.68
C GLY A 47 1.39 2.34 -3.38
N HIS A 48 2.21 2.53 -4.42
CA HIS A 48 3.68 2.61 -4.33
C HIS A 48 4.18 4.01 -3.91
N GLY A 49 5.49 4.15 -3.69
CA GLY A 49 6.16 5.41 -3.37
C GLY A 49 6.38 6.32 -4.58
N TYR A 50 6.75 7.58 -4.34
CA TYR A 50 7.14 8.53 -5.37
C TYR A 50 8.31 7.99 -6.19
N SER A 51 8.30 8.21 -7.51
CA SER A 51 9.29 7.69 -8.47
C SER A 51 9.46 6.16 -8.49
N SER A 52 8.43 5.41 -8.11
CA SER A 52 8.39 3.96 -8.05
C SER A 52 7.33 3.38 -9.00
N SER A 53 6.92 2.14 -8.78
CA SER A 53 5.86 1.48 -9.54
C SER A 53 5.22 0.37 -8.70
N LYS A 54 4.08 -0.17 -9.18
CA LYS A 54 3.37 -1.29 -8.53
C LYS A 54 4.24 -2.55 -8.37
N GLN A 55 5.24 -2.74 -9.24
CA GLN A 55 6.16 -3.88 -9.15
C GLN A 55 7.01 -3.86 -7.88
N ASN A 56 7.31 -2.68 -7.34
CA ASN A 56 8.06 -2.57 -6.08
C ASN A 56 7.28 -3.05 -4.85
N LEU A 57 5.98 -3.31 -5.01
CA LEU A 57 5.13 -3.90 -3.98
C LEU A 57 4.86 -5.40 -4.21
N ASP A 58 5.41 -6.02 -5.26
CA ASP A 58 5.09 -7.39 -5.68
C ASP A 58 5.29 -8.41 -4.55
N PHE A 59 6.43 -8.37 -3.86
CA PHE A 59 6.71 -9.29 -2.75
C PHE A 59 5.69 -9.17 -1.62
N LEU A 60 5.30 -7.95 -1.24
CA LEU A 60 4.27 -7.74 -0.23
C LEU A 60 2.91 -8.22 -0.73
N CYS A 61 2.51 -7.82 -1.94
CA CYS A 61 1.20 -8.12 -2.51
C CYS A 61 1.00 -9.62 -2.74
N SER A 62 1.98 -10.30 -3.34
CA SER A 62 1.95 -11.74 -3.56
C SER A 62 1.97 -12.54 -2.25
N PHE A 63 2.72 -12.06 -1.25
CA PHE A 63 2.74 -12.65 0.09
C PHE A 63 1.37 -12.56 0.76
N LEU A 64 0.73 -11.38 0.79
CA LEU A 64 -0.61 -11.20 1.35
C LEU A 64 -1.65 -12.05 0.61
N ALA A 65 -1.59 -12.09 -0.71
CA ALA A 65 -2.49 -12.91 -1.52
C ALA A 65 -2.30 -14.41 -1.25
N SER A 66 -1.06 -14.87 -1.05
CA SER A 66 -0.79 -16.27 -0.67
C SER A 66 -1.39 -16.66 0.68
N HIS A 67 -1.76 -15.67 1.50
CA HIS A 67 -2.40 -15.83 2.80
C HIS A 67 -3.89 -15.48 2.80
N GLY A 68 -4.50 -15.33 1.62
CA GLY A 68 -5.96 -15.26 1.49
C GLY A 68 -6.53 -13.84 1.31
N LEU A 69 -5.71 -12.80 1.24
CA LEU A 69 -6.15 -11.44 0.97
C LEU A 69 -6.18 -11.19 -0.55
N GLY A 70 -7.27 -10.65 -1.09
CA GLY A 70 -7.26 -10.10 -2.44
C GLY A 70 -6.43 -8.82 -2.47
N VAL A 71 -5.52 -8.64 -3.45
CA VAL A 71 -4.70 -7.43 -3.51
C VAL A 71 -4.76 -6.81 -4.90
N TYR A 72 -4.91 -5.49 -4.94
CA TYR A 72 -4.86 -4.68 -6.15
C TYR A 72 -3.76 -3.63 -5.99
N SER A 73 -2.62 -3.84 -6.64
CA SER A 73 -1.52 -2.87 -6.68
C SER A 73 -1.57 -2.12 -8.01
N PHE A 74 -1.43 -0.80 -7.98
CA PHE A 74 -1.55 0.03 -9.18
C PHE A 74 -0.42 1.04 -9.30
N ASP A 75 -0.17 1.51 -10.53
CA ASP A 75 0.73 2.62 -10.78
C ASP A 75 0.00 3.95 -10.66
N PHE A 76 0.57 4.87 -9.89
CA PHE A 76 0.11 6.26 -9.89
C PHE A 76 0.37 6.94 -11.25
N PRO A 77 -0.48 7.92 -11.63
CA PRO A 77 -0.27 8.70 -12.86
C PRO A 77 1.12 9.32 -12.92
N GLY A 78 1.64 9.50 -14.13
CA GLY A 78 2.90 10.20 -14.37
C GLY A 78 4.17 9.43 -14.00
N HIS A 79 4.11 8.26 -13.37
CA HIS A 79 5.28 7.49 -12.96
C HIS A 79 5.84 6.65 -14.12
N LYS A 80 7.02 7.05 -14.63
CA LYS A 80 7.65 6.48 -15.84
C LYS A 80 8.11 5.02 -15.69
N LEU A 81 8.31 4.55 -14.46
CA LEU A 81 8.63 3.14 -14.18
C LEU A 81 7.38 2.24 -14.17
N GLY A 82 6.20 2.84 -14.18
CA GLY A 82 4.92 2.16 -14.25
C GLY A 82 4.36 2.09 -15.67
N ALA A 83 3.12 1.63 -15.77
CA ALA A 83 2.37 1.51 -17.03
C ALA A 83 1.06 2.32 -17.04
N SER A 84 0.79 3.13 -15.99
CA SER A 84 -0.28 4.12 -15.99
C SER A 84 0.11 5.32 -16.85
N GLY A 85 -0.86 5.89 -17.57
CA GLY A 85 -0.65 7.08 -18.36
C GLY A 85 -0.77 8.38 -17.54
N GLY A 86 -0.69 9.51 -18.26
CA GLY A 86 -0.98 10.85 -17.75
C GLY A 86 0.17 11.52 -17.00
N ASP A 87 -0.21 12.44 -16.12
CA ASP A 87 0.68 13.28 -15.33
C ASP A 87 0.21 13.32 -13.86
N LEU A 88 1.13 13.58 -12.94
CA LEU A 88 0.86 13.78 -11.52
C LEU A 88 0.90 15.27 -11.22
N ARG A 89 -0.22 15.88 -10.82
CA ARG A 89 -0.31 17.31 -10.50
C ARG A 89 -0.30 17.62 -9.02
N GLY A 90 -0.51 16.60 -8.17
CA GLY A 90 -0.52 16.76 -6.73
C GLY A 90 -1.09 15.56 -5.99
N VAL A 91 -1.27 15.73 -4.69
CA VAL A 91 -1.80 14.67 -3.80
C VAL A 91 -3.21 14.24 -4.19
N ASP A 92 -4.04 15.15 -4.70
CA ASP A 92 -5.41 14.83 -5.11
C ASP A 92 -5.46 13.85 -6.29
N ASP A 93 -4.52 13.92 -7.24
CA ASP A 93 -4.41 12.91 -8.30
C ASP A 93 -4.04 11.52 -7.73
N CYS A 94 -3.24 11.46 -6.66
CA CYS A 94 -2.95 10.21 -5.98
C CYS A 94 -4.20 9.62 -5.31
N ILE A 95 -4.96 10.46 -4.60
CA ILE A 95 -6.19 10.08 -3.92
C ILE A 95 -7.24 9.62 -4.94
N GLU A 96 -7.44 10.37 -6.02
CA GLU A 96 -8.37 10.00 -7.10
C GLU A 96 -8.00 8.66 -7.73
N ALA A 97 -6.71 8.44 -8.02
CA ALA A 97 -6.26 7.17 -8.58
C ALA A 97 -6.58 6.00 -7.65
N MET A 98 -6.30 6.11 -6.35
CA MET A 98 -6.63 5.06 -5.38
C MET A 98 -8.14 4.86 -5.24
N PHE A 99 -8.95 5.92 -5.24
CA PHE A 99 -10.42 5.82 -5.23
C PHE A 99 -10.96 5.07 -6.45
N ARG A 100 -10.40 5.29 -7.63
CA ARG A 100 -10.82 4.59 -8.85
C ARG A 100 -10.55 3.09 -8.76
N VAL A 101 -9.43 2.69 -8.15
CA VAL A 101 -9.17 1.26 -7.89
C VAL A 101 -10.13 0.72 -6.83
N VAL A 102 -10.42 1.47 -5.76
CA VAL A 102 -11.42 1.09 -4.74
C VAL A 102 -12.81 0.92 -5.37
N ALA A 103 -13.25 1.85 -6.21
CA ALA A 103 -14.52 1.76 -6.93
C ALA A 103 -14.56 0.52 -7.83
N PHE A 104 -13.49 0.27 -8.58
CA PHE A 104 -13.37 -0.92 -9.44
C PHE A 104 -13.48 -2.23 -8.65
N VAL A 105 -12.93 -2.29 -7.43
CA VAL A 105 -13.05 -3.45 -6.53
C VAL A 105 -14.49 -3.61 -6.06
N ARG A 106 -15.14 -2.54 -5.63
CA ARG A 106 -16.54 -2.55 -5.13
C ARG A 106 -17.55 -3.02 -6.16
N GLU A 107 -17.35 -2.69 -7.43
CA GLU A 107 -18.21 -3.18 -8.50
C GLU A 107 -18.13 -4.71 -8.72
N ARG A 108 -17.09 -5.36 -8.20
CA ARG A 108 -16.76 -6.78 -8.47
C ARG A 108 -16.75 -7.67 -7.25
N SER A 109 -16.83 -7.11 -6.05
CA SER A 109 -16.74 -7.85 -4.80
C SER A 109 -17.37 -7.07 -3.64
N ASP A 110 -18.06 -7.80 -2.77
CA ASP A 110 -18.54 -7.30 -1.46
C ASP A 110 -17.50 -7.50 -0.35
N ASP A 111 -16.25 -7.68 -0.69
CA ASP A 111 -15.17 -7.87 0.28
C ASP A 111 -14.90 -6.58 1.07
N VAL A 112 -14.45 -6.76 2.30
CA VAL A 112 -14.02 -5.64 3.14
C VAL A 112 -12.76 -5.01 2.54
N ILE A 113 -12.77 -3.71 2.29
CA ILE A 113 -11.67 -3.00 1.64
C ILE A 113 -10.80 -2.27 2.67
N TYR A 114 -9.50 -2.46 2.52
CA TYR A 114 -8.45 -1.68 3.17
C TYR A 114 -7.57 -0.99 2.12
N THR A 115 -7.03 0.17 2.46
CA THR A 115 -5.97 0.80 1.68
C THR A 115 -4.61 0.52 2.31
N LEU A 116 -3.58 0.37 1.48
CA LEU A 116 -2.21 0.14 1.89
C LEU A 116 -1.27 0.96 1.03
N GLY A 117 -0.15 1.38 1.57
CA GLY A 117 0.86 1.97 0.72
C GLY A 117 2.21 2.20 1.41
N HIS A 118 3.20 2.44 0.54
CA HIS A 118 4.55 2.76 0.93
C HIS A 118 4.85 4.23 0.63
N SER A 119 5.43 4.97 1.58
CA SER A 119 5.86 6.37 1.39
C SER A 119 4.69 7.25 0.90
N MET A 120 4.76 7.84 -0.29
CA MET A 120 3.66 8.56 -0.93
C MET A 120 2.37 7.74 -0.96
N GLY A 121 2.46 6.44 -1.31
CA GLY A 121 1.30 5.54 -1.29
C GLY A 121 0.71 5.34 0.10
N GLY A 122 1.53 5.36 1.16
CA GLY A 122 1.06 5.29 2.55
C GLY A 122 0.29 6.54 2.97
N MET A 123 0.77 7.72 2.58
CA MET A 123 0.04 8.98 2.73
C MET A 123 -1.30 8.92 1.98
N THR A 124 -1.27 8.49 0.73
CA THR A 124 -2.48 8.34 -0.09
C THR A 124 -3.47 7.37 0.54
N ALA A 125 -2.99 6.24 1.09
CA ALA A 125 -3.82 5.24 1.76
C ALA A 125 -4.57 5.83 2.97
N ILE A 126 -3.89 6.63 3.80
CA ILE A 126 -4.48 7.35 4.93
C ILE A 126 -5.56 8.32 4.44
N PHE A 127 -5.24 9.16 3.45
CA PHE A 127 -6.17 10.18 2.97
C PHE A 127 -7.39 9.57 2.29
N THR A 128 -7.20 8.55 1.46
CA THR A 128 -8.29 7.84 0.81
C THR A 128 -9.21 7.18 1.82
N ALA A 129 -8.65 6.50 2.83
CA ALA A 129 -9.46 5.92 3.90
C ALA A 129 -10.20 7.00 4.72
N ALA A 130 -9.56 8.14 5.00
CA ALA A 130 -10.20 9.23 5.74
C ALA A 130 -11.40 9.84 5.00
N LEU A 131 -11.32 9.93 3.67
CA LEU A 131 -12.37 10.52 2.82
C LEU A 131 -13.51 9.55 2.50
N ASP A 132 -13.31 8.24 2.65
CA ASP A 132 -14.33 7.23 2.38
C ASP A 132 -14.61 6.37 3.62
N PRO A 133 -15.76 6.56 4.31
CA PRO A 133 -16.10 5.83 5.53
C PRO A 133 -16.32 4.33 5.31
N ASN A 134 -16.51 3.88 4.06
CA ASN A 134 -16.67 2.47 3.74
C ASN A 134 -15.34 1.73 3.57
N ILE A 135 -14.20 2.43 3.60
CA ILE A 135 -12.88 1.80 3.71
C ILE A 135 -12.65 1.47 5.18
N ARG A 136 -12.43 0.20 5.49
CA ARG A 136 -12.37 -0.33 6.86
C ARG A 136 -11.18 0.23 7.65
N GLY A 137 -10.06 0.51 7.01
CA GLY A 137 -8.84 1.00 7.65
C GLY A 137 -7.69 1.14 6.65
N ALA A 138 -6.51 1.48 7.17
CA ALA A 138 -5.34 1.73 6.33
C ALA A 138 -4.06 1.11 6.90
N VAL A 139 -3.08 0.83 6.02
CA VAL A 139 -1.71 0.47 6.36
C VAL A 139 -0.76 1.46 5.70
N ALA A 140 0.02 2.17 6.52
CA ALA A 140 0.98 3.18 6.07
C ALA A 140 2.42 2.75 6.41
N ILE A 141 3.20 2.42 5.39
CA ILE A 141 4.57 1.94 5.52
C ILE A 141 5.53 3.06 5.16
N ALA A 142 6.48 3.40 6.04
CA ALA A 142 7.49 4.43 5.83
C ALA A 142 6.88 5.77 5.37
N THR A 143 5.81 6.17 6.02
CA THR A 143 5.08 7.44 5.80
C THR A 143 5.05 8.21 7.11
N GLY A 144 5.43 9.47 7.09
CA GLY A 144 5.57 10.30 8.29
C GLY A 144 4.84 11.62 8.21
N TYR A 145 4.76 12.32 9.36
CA TYR A 145 4.28 13.68 9.47
C TYR A 145 5.45 14.65 9.28
N GLY A 146 5.16 15.78 8.66
CA GLY A 146 6.15 16.81 8.46
C GLY A 146 6.99 16.65 7.19
N ARG A 147 7.71 17.72 6.86
CA ARG A 147 8.69 17.65 5.78
C ARG A 147 9.80 16.70 6.18
N PRO A 148 10.20 15.77 5.32
CA PRO A 148 11.36 14.94 5.59
C PRO A 148 12.55 15.86 5.91
N THR A 149 13.10 15.76 7.11
CA THR A 149 14.28 16.55 7.52
C THR A 149 15.49 16.30 6.61
N SER A 150 15.51 15.14 5.98
CA SER A 150 16.47 14.73 4.96
C SER A 150 16.21 15.34 3.58
N LEU A 151 15.01 15.90 3.29
CA LEU A 151 14.66 16.38 1.96
C LEU A 151 15.62 17.49 1.49
N GLU A 152 15.99 18.39 2.39
CA GLU A 152 16.94 19.46 2.09
C GLU A 152 18.36 18.92 1.87
N ALA A 153 18.78 17.93 2.66
CA ALA A 153 20.06 17.26 2.47
C ALA A 153 20.08 16.48 1.14
N LEU A 154 19.01 15.75 0.82
CA LEU A 154 18.86 15.03 -0.44
C LEU A 154 18.81 15.98 -1.64
N ARG A 155 18.19 17.16 -1.49
CA ARG A 155 18.17 18.21 -2.50
C ARG A 155 19.59 18.76 -2.77
N LYS A 156 20.38 19.00 -1.73
CA LYS A 156 21.77 19.51 -1.87
C LYS A 156 22.66 18.56 -2.66
N VAL A 157 22.39 17.25 -2.64
CA VAL A 157 23.14 16.24 -3.40
C VAL A 157 22.44 15.81 -4.70
N GLY A 158 21.38 16.51 -5.11
CA GLY A 158 20.68 16.26 -6.38
C GLY A 158 19.77 15.03 -6.43
N VAL A 159 19.60 14.30 -5.33
CA VAL A 159 18.77 13.07 -5.30
C VAL A 159 17.29 13.37 -5.56
N THR A 160 16.76 14.50 -5.07
CA THR A 160 15.38 14.91 -5.29
C THR A 160 15.10 15.22 -6.76
N ASP A 161 16.03 15.89 -7.43
CA ASP A 161 15.90 16.23 -8.85
C ASP A 161 15.99 14.99 -9.72
N PHE A 162 16.93 14.08 -9.40
CA PHE A 162 17.05 12.79 -10.06
C PHE A 162 15.76 11.96 -9.91
N ARG A 163 15.22 11.86 -8.70
CA ARG A 163 13.96 11.14 -8.45
C ARG A 163 12.78 11.78 -9.15
N SER A 164 12.70 13.11 -9.18
CA SER A 164 11.65 13.83 -9.90
C SER A 164 11.70 13.61 -11.41
N SER A 165 12.85 13.30 -11.99
CA SER A 165 12.97 12.98 -13.41
C SER A 165 12.19 11.72 -13.84
N TYR A 166 11.86 10.82 -12.90
CA TYR A 166 11.03 9.63 -13.13
C TYR A 166 9.52 9.91 -13.09
N VAL A 167 9.11 11.16 -12.81
CA VAL A 167 7.70 11.52 -12.71
C VAL A 167 7.40 12.64 -13.71
N VAL A 168 6.32 12.50 -14.44
CA VAL A 168 5.74 13.56 -15.27
C VAL A 168 4.79 14.36 -14.40
N GLY A 169 5.09 15.64 -14.15
CA GLY A 169 4.29 16.52 -13.30
C GLY A 169 5.10 17.09 -12.12
N VAL A 170 4.49 17.11 -10.94
CA VAL A 170 5.08 17.73 -9.75
C VAL A 170 6.33 17.00 -9.25
N THR A 171 7.29 17.77 -8.78
CA THR A 171 8.48 17.29 -8.06
C THR A 171 8.11 16.78 -6.66
N LEU A 172 9.01 16.00 -6.05
CA LEU A 172 8.78 15.52 -4.69
C LEU A 172 8.60 16.66 -3.66
N PRO A 173 9.39 17.76 -3.68
CA PRO A 173 9.15 18.90 -2.79
C PRO A 173 7.78 19.57 -2.97
N GLU A 174 7.31 19.70 -4.20
CA GLU A 174 5.98 20.25 -4.51
C GLU A 174 4.86 19.32 -4.04
N LEU A 175 5.02 18.01 -4.24
CA LEU A 175 4.04 17.01 -3.80
C LEU A 175 3.83 17.03 -2.30
N VAL A 176 4.92 17.18 -1.50
CA VAL A 176 4.82 17.18 -0.03
C VAL A 176 4.51 18.56 0.56
N ALA A 177 4.43 19.60 -0.27
CA ALA A 177 4.05 20.93 0.20
C ALA A 177 2.59 20.92 0.69
N GLY A 178 2.36 21.36 1.93
CA GLY A 178 1.02 21.45 2.52
C GLY A 178 0.41 20.11 2.99
N VAL A 179 1.14 19.00 2.90
CA VAL A 179 0.67 17.67 3.34
C VAL A 179 0.39 17.65 4.85
N GLU A 180 1.09 18.43 5.65
CA GLU A 180 0.85 18.54 7.11
C GLU A 180 -0.57 19.04 7.40
N ALA A 181 -0.98 20.13 6.76
CA ALA A 181 -2.33 20.66 6.92
C ALA A 181 -3.41 19.64 6.47
N ARG A 182 -3.10 18.86 5.43
CA ARG A 182 -3.99 17.80 4.95
C ARG A 182 -4.10 16.65 5.96
N TYR A 183 -3.01 16.29 6.64
CA TYR A 183 -3.05 15.32 7.74
C TYR A 183 -3.90 15.85 8.90
N ASP A 184 -3.69 17.10 9.32
CA ASP A 184 -4.44 17.69 10.44
C ASP A 184 -5.94 17.76 10.16
N GLU A 185 -6.34 17.99 8.91
CA GLU A 185 -7.74 17.97 8.47
C GLU A 185 -8.33 16.55 8.45
N LEU A 186 -7.58 15.56 7.90
CA LEU A 186 -8.14 14.27 7.53
C LEU A 186 -7.98 13.20 8.60
N LEU A 187 -6.90 13.22 9.41
CA LEU A 187 -6.68 12.19 10.43
C LEU A 187 -7.87 12.01 11.39
N PRO A 188 -8.53 13.07 11.89
CA PRO A 188 -9.69 12.91 12.79
C PRO A 188 -10.83 12.07 12.19
N ARG A 189 -10.96 12.05 10.86
CA ARG A 189 -12.00 11.27 10.15
C ARG A 189 -11.76 9.76 10.20
N LEU A 190 -10.59 9.32 10.67
CA LEU A 190 -10.25 7.90 10.86
C LEU A 190 -10.67 7.35 12.24
N ALA A 191 -11.26 8.16 13.11
CA ALA A 191 -11.72 7.72 14.42
C ALA A 191 -12.61 6.46 14.32
N GLY A 192 -12.28 5.43 15.13
CA GLY A 192 -12.97 4.14 15.11
C GLY A 192 -12.55 3.19 13.98
N ARG A 193 -11.63 3.58 13.09
CA ARG A 193 -11.12 2.75 11.99
C ARG A 193 -9.64 2.43 12.18
N PRO A 194 -9.23 1.14 12.15
CA PRO A 194 -7.87 0.75 12.48
C PRO A 194 -6.85 1.21 11.42
N VAL A 195 -5.75 1.78 11.90
CA VAL A 195 -4.62 2.15 11.05
C VAL A 195 -3.33 1.54 11.60
N LEU A 196 -2.57 0.88 10.72
CA LEU A 196 -1.23 0.39 11.01
C LEU A 196 -0.19 1.36 10.44
N TYR A 197 0.68 1.85 11.29
CA TYR A 197 1.85 2.67 10.94
C TYR A 197 3.11 1.83 11.09
N ILE A 198 3.95 1.78 10.05
CA ILE A 198 5.20 1.02 10.08
C ILE A 198 6.38 1.95 9.83
N ALA A 199 7.29 2.02 10.80
CA ALA A 199 8.55 2.75 10.68
C ALA A 199 9.67 1.78 10.30
N ALA A 200 10.53 2.18 9.36
CA ALA A 200 11.77 1.46 9.03
C ALA A 200 12.93 2.07 9.83
N SER A 201 13.64 1.25 10.60
CA SER A 201 14.62 1.72 11.62
C SER A 201 15.82 2.48 11.04
N ARG A 202 16.19 2.17 9.79
CA ARG A 202 17.31 2.79 9.06
C ARG A 202 16.85 3.68 7.90
N ASP A 203 15.62 4.17 7.94
CA ASP A 203 15.06 5.03 6.91
C ASP A 203 15.67 6.45 6.96
N ALA A 204 16.47 6.77 5.94
CA ALA A 204 17.10 8.07 5.78
C ALA A 204 16.20 9.09 5.06
N MET A 205 15.08 8.67 4.45
CA MET A 205 14.15 9.56 3.75
C MET A 205 12.99 9.97 4.64
N VAL A 206 12.36 9.00 5.31
CA VAL A 206 11.26 9.23 6.25
C VAL A 206 11.69 8.70 7.61
N SER A 207 12.18 9.58 8.45
CA SER A 207 12.74 9.17 9.74
C SER A 207 11.72 8.43 10.61
N PRO A 208 12.14 7.43 11.41
CA PRO A 208 11.24 6.77 12.37
C PRO A 208 10.58 7.76 13.34
N ARG A 209 11.19 8.90 13.58
CA ARG A 209 10.63 9.99 14.40
C ARG A 209 9.39 10.59 13.73
N SER A 210 9.44 10.88 12.43
CA SER A 210 8.29 11.47 11.73
C SER A 210 7.11 10.48 11.58
N VAL A 211 7.40 9.17 11.48
CA VAL A 211 6.35 8.14 11.54
C VAL A 211 5.70 8.10 12.93
N ARG A 212 6.49 8.16 14.00
CA ARG A 212 5.96 8.23 15.38
C ARG A 212 5.15 9.52 15.62
N GLU A 213 5.56 10.63 15.02
CA GLU A 213 4.80 11.88 15.11
C GLU A 213 3.44 11.75 14.41
N LEU A 214 3.40 11.19 13.20
CA LEU A 214 2.14 10.90 12.50
C LEU A 214 1.23 9.98 13.32
N TYR A 215 1.80 8.90 13.87
CA TYR A 215 1.08 7.99 14.77
C TYR A 215 0.53 8.73 16.00
N GLY A 216 1.32 9.62 16.63
CA GLY A 216 0.88 10.39 17.79
C GLY A 216 -0.35 11.27 17.54
N ARG A 217 -0.49 11.79 16.31
CA ARG A 217 -1.62 12.65 15.89
C ARG A 217 -2.86 11.86 15.46
N ALA A 218 -2.70 10.60 15.11
CA ALA A 218 -3.80 9.76 14.61
C ALA A 218 -4.77 9.35 15.74
N PRO A 219 -6.09 9.24 15.45
CA PRO A 219 -7.07 8.74 16.40
C PRO A 219 -6.93 7.21 16.61
N GLU A 220 -7.58 6.69 17.66
CA GLU A 220 -7.73 5.26 17.88
C GLU A 220 -8.85 4.65 17.00
N PRO A 221 -8.74 3.34 16.69
CA PRO A 221 -7.67 2.39 17.01
C PRO A 221 -6.49 2.51 16.05
N LYS A 222 -5.28 2.53 16.58
CA LYS A 222 -4.04 2.64 15.82
C LYS A 222 -2.97 1.70 16.35
N THR A 223 -2.10 1.24 15.46
CA THR A 223 -0.97 0.35 15.78
C THR A 223 0.31 0.95 15.21
N LEU A 224 1.39 0.95 15.98
CA LEU A 224 2.73 1.31 15.52
C LEU A 224 3.64 0.09 15.56
N ALA A 225 4.30 -0.20 14.46
CA ALA A 225 5.36 -1.19 14.38
C ALA A 225 6.66 -0.55 13.89
N THR A 226 7.79 -1.11 14.30
CA THR A 226 9.11 -0.75 13.77
C THR A 226 9.76 -2.00 13.20
N ILE A 227 10.20 -1.93 11.94
CA ILE A 227 10.89 -3.02 11.25
C ILE A 227 12.35 -2.65 10.98
N GLU A 228 13.20 -3.67 10.93
CA GLU A 228 14.59 -3.46 10.52
C GLU A 228 14.69 -3.37 9.00
N SER A 229 14.71 -2.14 8.48
CA SER A 229 14.76 -1.84 7.05
C SER A 229 15.25 -0.43 6.80
N ASP A 230 15.61 -0.15 5.56
CA ASP A 230 15.69 1.19 4.99
C ASP A 230 14.40 1.56 4.27
N HIS A 231 14.37 2.78 3.65
CA HIS A 231 13.18 3.26 2.93
C HIS A 231 12.80 2.39 1.74
N THR A 232 13.79 1.92 0.98
CA THR A 232 13.57 1.23 -0.31
C THR A 232 12.92 -0.12 -0.11
N TYR A 233 13.39 -0.89 0.88
CA TYR A 233 12.91 -2.24 1.16
C TYR A 233 11.84 -2.34 2.24
N ALA A 234 11.37 -1.19 2.77
CA ALA A 234 10.40 -1.16 3.86
C ALA A 234 9.11 -1.93 3.54
N ALA A 235 8.59 -1.82 2.32
CA ALA A 235 7.37 -2.53 1.92
C ALA A 235 7.57 -4.06 1.90
N GLU A 236 8.70 -4.53 1.40
CA GLU A 236 9.03 -5.96 1.38
C GLU A 236 9.21 -6.53 2.79
N HIS A 237 9.98 -5.82 3.64
CA HIS A 237 10.27 -6.27 5.00
C HIS A 237 9.05 -6.17 5.93
N ALA A 238 8.09 -5.30 5.63
CA ALA A 238 6.86 -5.15 6.40
C ALA A 238 5.86 -6.32 6.24
N ARG A 239 6.04 -7.23 5.27
CA ARG A 239 5.02 -8.21 4.88
C ARG A 239 4.51 -9.08 6.02
N ALA A 240 5.38 -9.53 6.94
CA ALA A 240 4.98 -10.35 8.09
C ALA A 240 4.15 -9.52 9.08
N THR A 241 4.63 -8.33 9.45
CA THR A 241 3.93 -7.40 10.35
C THR A 241 2.55 -7.00 9.81
N VAL A 242 2.45 -6.76 8.50
CA VAL A 242 1.17 -6.46 7.85
C VAL A 242 0.23 -7.66 7.92
N LEU A 243 0.73 -8.88 7.66
CA LEU A 243 -0.08 -10.08 7.73
C LEU A 243 -0.58 -10.34 9.16
N GLU A 244 0.30 -10.26 10.17
CA GLU A 244 -0.05 -10.41 11.59
C GLU A 244 -1.17 -9.45 11.98
N TRP A 245 -1.08 -8.19 11.57
CA TRP A 245 -2.10 -7.18 11.82
C TRP A 245 -3.46 -7.53 11.15
N PHE A 246 -3.45 -8.13 9.95
CA PHE A 246 -4.66 -8.64 9.30
C PHE A 246 -5.16 -9.94 9.95
N ASP A 247 -4.28 -10.84 10.42
CA ASP A 247 -4.66 -12.08 11.08
C ASP A 247 -5.43 -11.85 12.38
N GLU A 248 -5.08 -10.81 13.13
CA GLU A 248 -5.81 -10.38 14.33
C GLU A 248 -7.25 -9.92 14.03
N ARG A 249 -7.51 -9.36 12.86
CA ARG A 249 -8.78 -8.74 12.45
C ARG A 249 -9.63 -9.62 11.53
N HIS A 250 -8.96 -10.42 10.74
CA HIS A 250 -9.54 -11.30 9.73
C HIS A 250 -8.79 -12.63 9.73
N PRO A 251 -8.95 -13.49 10.75
CA PRO A 251 -8.21 -14.75 10.84
C PRO A 251 -8.49 -15.63 9.62
N ALA A 252 -7.45 -16.35 9.17
CA ALA A 252 -7.62 -17.34 8.11
C ALA A 252 -8.64 -18.39 8.55
N LEU A 253 -9.55 -18.75 7.66
CA LEU A 253 -10.51 -19.83 7.93
C LEU A 253 -9.72 -21.11 8.27
N GLN A 254 -9.91 -21.63 9.48
CA GLN A 254 -9.33 -22.91 9.90
C GLN A 254 -9.81 -23.98 8.94
N ARG A 255 -8.93 -24.92 8.58
CA ARG A 255 -9.36 -26.15 7.90
C ARG A 255 -10.35 -26.83 8.84
N SER A 256 -11.63 -26.88 8.47
CA SER A 256 -12.48 -27.91 9.02
C SER A 256 -11.77 -29.23 8.65
N GLU A 257 -11.29 -29.95 9.64
CA GLU A 257 -10.94 -31.35 9.46
C GLU A 257 -12.18 -31.99 8.86
N ALA A 258 -12.11 -32.34 7.57
CA ALA A 258 -13.06 -33.23 6.98
C ALA A 258 -12.87 -34.53 7.76
N ARG A 259 -13.74 -34.76 8.76
CA ARG A 259 -13.90 -36.06 9.37
C ARG A 259 -14.28 -36.99 8.22
N SER A 260 -13.37 -37.86 7.87
CA SER A 260 -13.65 -39.10 7.18
C SER A 260 -14.63 -39.89 8.05
N GLU A 261 -15.86 -40.00 7.62
CA GLU A 261 -16.73 -41.15 7.88
C GLU A 261 -16.73 -42.07 6.66
#